data_fd0dcfb1816d2b41c31e1452ff74dcde
#
_entry.id   fd0dcfb1816d2b41c31e1452ff74dcde
#
_cell.length_a   1.000
_cell.length_b   1.000
_cell.length_c   1.000
_cell.angle_alpha   90.00
_cell.angle_beta   90.00
_cell.angle_gamma   90.00
#
_symmetry.space_group_name_H-M   'P 1'
#
loop_
_entity.id
_entity.type
_entity.pdbx_description
1 polymer ?
#
loop_
_entity_poly.entity_id
_entity_poly.type
_entity_poly.pdbx_seq_one_letter_code
_entity_poly.pdbx_strand_id
1 'polypeptide(L)'
;MCATHTHSGPTGTLQEDFVAGYHNVKVTGRYDPHLVGYMIRSIESGIHHAYNHREQAVIRYGFNQVTSVASNRNDASIECDQTLLAIEISLVGGSKILVYNYGCHPTVLSARNSLYTSDWLLGVKKQASKDGYDMTVFLNGSSADISTRYTRIESTFKEADRLGALVYQHIREALQYTEILLTQEHVTYSKQHNMKLKDTHESVDISIPILRLDDLYFLFIPAELCSTLSLPIRNKYGQKVIFCTLSNNCYAYIADQKAYENQWYEALASPFAMGEGEKLMEMIDGYIKEII
;
A
#
# COMPACT_ATOMS: atom_id res chain seq x y z
N MET A 1 -8.85 6.11 -1.16
CA MET A 1 -7.77 6.81 -0.41
C MET A 1 -6.85 5.73 0.14
N CYS A 2 -5.52 5.89 0.02
CA CYS A 2 -4.54 4.93 0.51
C CYS A 2 -3.61 5.62 1.52
N ALA A 3 -3.31 4.96 2.64
CA ALA A 3 -2.32 5.45 3.59
C ALA A 3 -0.91 5.04 3.16
N THR A 4 0.08 5.89 3.46
CA THR A 4 1.49 5.59 3.17
C THR A 4 2.12 4.63 4.18
N HIS A 5 1.43 4.37 5.27
CA HIS A 5 1.86 3.47 6.35
C HIS A 5 3.15 3.90 7.08
N THR A 6 3.53 5.18 7.02
CA THR A 6 4.66 5.63 7.83
C THR A 6 4.38 5.44 9.32
N HIS A 7 5.33 4.87 10.05
CA HIS A 7 5.27 4.73 11.52
C HIS A 7 5.77 5.99 12.26
N SER A 8 5.97 7.07 11.54
CA SER A 8 6.42 8.37 12.06
C SER A 8 5.46 9.50 11.66
N GLY A 9 4.19 9.19 11.54
CA GLY A 9 3.09 10.14 11.26
C GLY A 9 2.33 10.55 12.52
N PRO A 10 1.31 11.42 12.39
CA PRO A 10 0.44 11.77 13.50
C PRO A 10 -0.43 10.57 13.92
N THR A 11 -0.71 10.47 15.23
CA THR A 11 -1.65 9.52 15.82
C THR A 11 -2.98 10.20 16.12
N GLY A 12 -4.02 9.43 16.52
CA GLY A 12 -5.32 9.98 16.92
C GLY A 12 -6.34 10.05 15.79
N THR A 13 -6.15 9.31 14.70
CA THR A 13 -7.07 9.30 13.57
C THR A 13 -8.12 8.19 13.62
N LEU A 14 -7.97 7.19 14.51
CA LEU A 14 -8.89 6.07 14.67
C LEU A 14 -9.83 6.31 15.85
N GLN A 15 -11.13 6.07 15.66
CA GLN A 15 -12.14 6.10 16.72
C GLN A 15 -12.00 4.89 17.64
N GLU A 16 -12.45 5.03 18.90
CA GLU A 16 -12.26 4.00 19.93
C GLU A 16 -13.08 2.72 19.68
N ASP A 17 -14.20 2.83 18.97
CA ASP A 17 -15.09 1.74 18.57
C ASP A 17 -14.72 1.11 17.22
N PHE A 18 -13.58 1.53 16.66
CA PHE A 18 -13.15 1.06 15.37
C PHE A 18 -12.66 -0.40 15.44
N VAL A 19 -13.44 -1.26 14.79
CA VAL A 19 -13.24 -2.71 14.59
C VAL A 19 -12.74 -3.53 15.78
N ALA A 20 -13.69 -4.22 16.41
CA ALA A 20 -13.47 -5.47 17.14
C ALA A 20 -12.19 -5.56 18.00
N GLY A 21 -12.01 -4.65 18.93
CA GLY A 21 -10.96 -4.79 19.96
C GLY A 21 -9.53 -4.47 19.53
N TYR A 22 -9.28 -4.07 18.29
CA TYR A 22 -7.93 -3.73 17.80
C TYR A 22 -7.47 -2.31 18.20
N HIS A 23 -8.32 -1.52 18.82
CA HIS A 23 -7.94 -0.18 19.24
C HIS A 23 -6.96 -0.22 20.43
N ASN A 24 -5.67 -0.07 20.15
CA ASN A 24 -4.65 0.10 21.17
C ASN A 24 -4.22 1.57 21.27
N VAL A 25 -4.82 2.30 22.22
CA VAL A 25 -4.55 3.73 22.46
C VAL A 25 -3.03 4.04 22.59
N LYS A 26 -2.24 3.11 23.09
CA LYS A 26 -0.77 3.30 23.18
C LYS A 26 -0.09 3.35 21.80
N VAL A 27 -0.69 2.73 20.80
CA VAL A 27 -0.17 2.68 19.42
C VAL A 27 -0.86 3.73 18.56
N THR A 28 -2.20 3.79 18.60
CA THR A 28 -3.01 4.63 17.72
C THR A 28 -3.24 6.06 18.24
N GLY A 29 -2.93 6.31 19.53
CA GLY A 29 -3.25 7.56 20.22
C GLY A 29 -4.75 7.68 20.56
N ARG A 30 -5.10 8.69 21.34
CA ARG A 30 -6.50 9.06 21.55
C ARG A 30 -7.06 9.71 20.30
N TYR A 31 -8.31 9.40 19.96
CA TYR A 31 -8.99 10.04 18.83
C TYR A 31 -9.03 11.58 19.01
N ASP A 32 -8.53 12.28 17.98
CA ASP A 32 -8.54 13.74 17.91
C ASP A 32 -9.46 14.21 16.77
N PRO A 33 -10.68 14.66 17.07
CA PRO A 33 -11.63 15.11 16.06
C PRO A 33 -11.16 16.38 15.33
N HIS A 34 -10.30 17.21 15.94
CA HIS A 34 -9.76 18.40 15.29
C HIS A 34 -8.74 18.02 14.21
N LEU A 35 -7.83 17.06 14.51
CA LEU A 35 -6.89 16.51 13.54
C LEU A 35 -7.64 15.88 12.37
N VAL A 36 -8.61 15.00 12.66
CA VAL A 36 -9.40 14.33 11.62
C VAL A 36 -10.18 15.33 10.78
N GLY A 37 -10.84 16.31 11.43
CA GLY A 37 -11.55 17.38 10.72
C GLY A 37 -10.63 18.23 9.84
N TYR A 38 -9.39 18.49 10.26
CA TYR A 38 -8.38 19.17 9.43
C TYR A 38 -8.00 18.30 8.22
N MET A 39 -7.74 17.02 8.42
CA MET A 39 -7.39 16.08 7.34
C MET A 39 -8.52 15.97 6.30
N ILE A 40 -9.78 15.84 6.75
CA ILE A 40 -10.94 15.75 5.85
C ILE A 40 -11.03 17.01 4.98
N ARG A 41 -10.99 18.20 5.57
CA ARG A 41 -11.05 19.47 4.82
C ARG A 41 -9.88 19.62 3.84
N SER A 42 -8.68 19.18 4.23
CA SER A 42 -7.49 19.24 3.36
C SER A 42 -7.63 18.31 2.16
N ILE A 43 -8.13 17.09 2.36
CA ILE A 43 -8.39 16.13 1.29
C ILE A 43 -9.50 16.63 0.36
N GLU A 44 -10.61 17.13 0.91
CA GLU A 44 -11.71 17.70 0.16
C GLU A 44 -11.25 18.88 -0.72
N SER A 45 -10.52 19.82 -0.12
CA SER A 45 -9.93 20.94 -0.85
C SER A 45 -8.99 20.48 -1.96
N GLY A 46 -8.14 19.47 -1.68
CA GLY A 46 -7.24 18.89 -2.69
C GLY A 46 -7.98 18.23 -3.86
N ILE A 47 -9.07 17.50 -3.59
CA ILE A 47 -9.90 16.89 -4.62
C ILE A 47 -10.55 17.97 -5.50
N HIS A 48 -11.16 18.99 -4.88
CA HIS A 48 -11.75 20.12 -5.61
C HIS A 48 -10.73 20.85 -6.47
N HIS A 49 -9.54 21.10 -5.91
CA HIS A 49 -8.45 21.76 -6.65
C HIS A 49 -8.05 20.92 -7.86
N ALA A 50 -7.76 19.63 -7.68
CA ALA A 50 -7.36 18.74 -8.76
C ALA A 50 -8.45 18.60 -9.84
N TYR A 51 -9.72 18.52 -9.43
CA TYR A 51 -10.84 18.44 -10.36
C TYR A 51 -10.97 19.69 -11.23
N ASN A 52 -10.79 20.88 -10.66
CA ASN A 52 -10.93 22.16 -11.35
C ASN A 52 -9.70 22.52 -12.22
N HIS A 53 -8.55 21.90 -11.96
CA HIS A 53 -7.28 22.16 -12.66
C HIS A 53 -6.81 20.94 -13.48
N ARG A 54 -7.77 20.16 -14.01
CA ARG A 54 -7.44 19.02 -14.88
C ARG A 54 -6.87 19.52 -16.20
N GLU A 55 -5.85 18.85 -16.64
CA GLU A 55 -5.24 19.07 -17.94
C GLU A 55 -4.94 17.75 -18.64
N GLN A 56 -4.66 17.81 -19.93
CA GLN A 56 -4.28 16.63 -20.68
C GLN A 56 -2.90 16.12 -20.21
N ALA A 57 -2.74 14.81 -20.22
CA ALA A 57 -1.51 14.17 -19.81
C ALA A 57 -1.18 12.97 -20.69
N VAL A 58 0.09 12.66 -20.78
CA VAL A 58 0.57 11.36 -21.26
C VAL A 58 0.91 10.54 -20.04
N ILE A 59 0.37 9.32 -19.97
CA ILE A 59 0.60 8.40 -18.86
C ILE A 59 1.40 7.21 -19.38
N ARG A 60 2.54 6.94 -18.75
CA ARG A 60 3.39 5.79 -19.02
C ARG A 60 3.57 4.97 -17.77
N TYR A 61 3.66 3.67 -17.89
CA TYR A 61 3.91 2.80 -16.75
C TYR A 61 4.89 1.69 -17.09
N GLY A 62 5.54 1.17 -16.08
CA GLY A 62 6.44 0.02 -16.19
C GLY A 62 6.58 -0.71 -14.88
N PHE A 63 7.11 -1.91 -14.93
CA PHE A 63 7.30 -2.78 -13.78
C PHE A 63 8.78 -3.14 -13.58
N ASN A 64 9.12 -3.42 -12.32
CA ASN A 64 10.43 -3.98 -11.95
C ASN A 64 10.27 -4.91 -10.74
N GLN A 65 11.31 -5.66 -10.40
CA GLN A 65 11.41 -6.46 -9.18
C GLN A 65 12.46 -5.85 -8.24
N VAL A 66 12.07 -5.59 -7.00
CA VAL A 66 12.92 -4.93 -5.98
C VAL A 66 13.36 -5.95 -4.94
N THR A 67 14.40 -6.70 -5.25
CA THR A 67 14.90 -7.78 -4.38
C THR A 67 15.91 -7.31 -3.32
N SER A 68 16.45 -6.09 -3.47
CA SER A 68 17.58 -5.58 -2.68
C SER A 68 17.17 -4.71 -1.47
N VAL A 69 15.89 -4.34 -1.34
CA VAL A 69 15.43 -3.36 -0.35
C VAL A 69 14.68 -4.01 0.81
N ALA A 70 13.85 -4.99 0.53
CA ALA A 70 13.01 -5.63 1.53
C ALA A 70 12.89 -7.14 1.29
N SER A 71 12.48 -7.86 2.33
CA SER A 71 12.19 -9.29 2.29
C SER A 71 11.08 -9.60 3.29
N ASN A 72 10.60 -10.86 3.32
CA ASN A 72 9.70 -11.29 4.37
C ASN A 72 10.36 -11.06 5.74
N ARG A 73 9.63 -10.42 6.67
CA ARG A 73 10.18 -10.00 7.97
C ARG A 73 10.21 -11.11 9.01
N ASN A 74 9.49 -12.20 8.78
CA ASN A 74 9.47 -13.36 9.66
C ASN A 74 10.63 -14.31 9.35
N ASP A 75 10.90 -14.52 8.03
CA ASP A 75 12.04 -15.30 7.55
C ASP A 75 12.40 -14.78 6.14
N ALA A 76 13.64 -14.33 5.95
CA ALA A 76 14.11 -13.78 4.70
C ALA A 76 14.11 -14.78 3.53
N SER A 77 14.03 -16.09 3.81
CA SER A 77 13.95 -17.15 2.80
C SER A 77 12.52 -17.37 2.25
N ILE A 78 11.50 -16.80 2.92
CA ILE A 78 10.12 -16.90 2.44
C ILE A 78 9.95 -15.95 1.25
N GLU A 79 9.44 -16.51 0.14
CA GLU A 79 9.09 -15.72 -1.03
C GLU A 79 8.03 -14.68 -0.69
N CYS A 80 8.20 -13.46 -1.20
CA CYS A 80 7.27 -12.36 -1.00
C CYS A 80 7.12 -11.55 -2.28
N ASP A 81 6.05 -10.74 -2.37
CA ASP A 81 5.80 -9.90 -3.53
C ASP A 81 6.78 -8.71 -3.56
N GLN A 82 7.73 -8.77 -4.47
CA GLN A 82 8.75 -7.74 -4.68
C GLN A 82 8.46 -6.88 -5.93
N THR A 83 7.27 -6.99 -6.48
CA THR A 83 6.88 -6.25 -7.67
C THR A 83 6.73 -4.76 -7.36
N LEU A 84 7.37 -3.95 -8.17
CA LEU A 84 7.22 -2.50 -8.20
C LEU A 84 6.53 -2.10 -9.49
N LEU A 85 5.47 -1.29 -9.38
CA LEU A 85 4.87 -0.53 -10.49
C LEU A 85 5.33 0.91 -10.38
N ALA A 86 5.76 1.49 -11.49
CA ALA A 86 6.01 2.93 -11.63
C ALA A 86 5.10 3.50 -12.73
N ILE A 87 4.46 4.62 -12.46
CA ILE A 87 3.62 5.36 -13.41
C ILE A 87 4.14 6.79 -13.47
N GLU A 88 4.51 7.24 -14.67
CA GLU A 88 4.81 8.63 -14.96
C GLU A 88 3.61 9.30 -15.61
N ILE A 89 3.16 10.41 -15.04
CA ILE A 89 2.12 11.26 -15.60
C ILE A 89 2.77 12.58 -16.00
N SER A 90 2.86 12.83 -17.31
CA SER A 90 3.43 14.06 -17.88
C SER A 90 2.30 14.96 -18.35
N LEU A 91 2.09 16.08 -17.66
CA LEU A 91 1.06 17.06 -17.98
C LEU A 91 1.49 17.94 -19.16
N VAL A 92 0.55 18.41 -19.97
CA VAL A 92 0.83 19.31 -21.10
C VAL A 92 1.46 20.64 -20.62
N GLY A 93 1.08 21.10 -19.43
CA GLY A 93 1.70 22.28 -18.78
C GLY A 93 3.15 22.09 -18.34
N GLY A 94 3.73 20.89 -18.52
CA GLY A 94 5.13 20.57 -18.23
C GLY A 94 5.37 19.93 -16.86
N SER A 95 4.39 19.90 -15.98
CA SER A 95 4.53 19.23 -14.66
C SER A 95 4.56 17.71 -14.82
N LYS A 96 5.33 17.05 -13.93
CA LYS A 96 5.46 15.60 -13.89
C LYS A 96 5.07 15.04 -12.53
N ILE A 97 4.27 13.98 -12.53
CA ILE A 97 3.86 13.26 -11.33
C ILE A 97 4.36 11.82 -11.44
N LEU A 98 4.99 11.34 -10.38
CA LEU A 98 5.37 9.94 -10.21
C LEU A 98 4.39 9.27 -9.26
N VAL A 99 3.68 8.24 -9.73
CA VAL A 99 2.90 7.33 -8.89
C VAL A 99 3.63 5.99 -8.86
N TYR A 100 3.80 5.38 -7.70
CA TYR A 100 4.43 4.06 -7.61
C TYR A 100 3.76 3.20 -6.55
N ASN A 101 3.73 1.89 -6.81
CA ASN A 101 3.24 0.85 -5.89
C ASN A 101 4.38 -0.11 -5.57
N TYR A 102 4.56 -0.40 -4.31
CA TYR A 102 5.55 -1.36 -3.81
C TYR A 102 5.16 -1.83 -2.40
N GLY A 103 5.33 -3.13 -2.13
CA GLY A 103 5.05 -3.72 -0.83
C GLY A 103 6.26 -3.65 0.10
N CYS A 104 6.36 -2.62 0.96
CA CYS A 104 7.40 -2.54 1.97
C CYS A 104 7.00 -1.59 3.11
N HIS A 105 7.05 -2.08 4.35
CA HIS A 105 6.85 -1.24 5.53
C HIS A 105 7.84 -0.07 5.57
N PRO A 106 7.37 1.18 5.72
CA PRO A 106 8.25 2.34 5.96
C PRO A 106 8.65 2.42 7.44
N THR A 107 9.52 1.50 7.85
CA THR A 107 9.97 1.27 9.23
C THR A 107 11.48 1.11 9.35
N VAL A 108 12.24 1.86 8.56
CA VAL A 108 13.70 1.95 8.69
C VAL A 108 14.05 2.57 10.03
N LEU A 109 13.33 3.65 10.39
CA LEU A 109 13.48 4.29 11.68
C LEU A 109 12.82 3.44 12.79
N SER A 110 13.44 3.45 13.95
CA SER A 110 12.93 2.72 15.12
C SER A 110 11.84 3.52 15.86
N ALA A 111 11.16 2.85 16.80
CA ALA A 111 10.19 3.49 17.71
C ALA A 111 10.80 4.61 18.59
N ARG A 112 12.12 4.80 18.58
CA ARG A 112 12.80 5.93 19.27
C ARG A 112 12.74 7.23 18.46
N ASN A 113 12.34 7.17 17.18
CA ASN A 113 12.18 8.38 16.38
C ASN A 113 10.99 9.19 16.89
N SER A 114 11.21 10.46 17.20
CA SER A 114 10.18 11.43 17.63
C SER A 114 9.88 12.51 16.59
N LEU A 115 10.43 12.39 15.39
CA LEU A 115 10.23 13.38 14.31
C LEU A 115 9.26 12.82 13.28
N TYR A 116 8.43 13.70 12.73
CA TYR A 116 7.59 13.35 11.58
C TYR A 116 8.41 13.10 10.32
N THR A 117 8.15 12.00 9.66
CA THR A 117 8.79 11.64 8.40
C THR A 117 7.99 10.59 7.66
N SER A 118 8.14 10.53 6.34
CA SER A 118 7.64 9.43 5.51
C SER A 118 8.64 8.26 5.41
N ASP A 119 9.68 8.21 6.27
CA ASP A 119 10.70 7.16 6.29
C ASP A 119 11.41 7.05 4.93
N TRP A 120 11.63 5.84 4.39
CA TRP A 120 12.33 5.66 3.10
C TRP A 120 11.62 6.32 1.90
N LEU A 121 10.30 6.59 1.99
CA LEU A 121 9.56 7.30 0.94
C LEU A 121 10.11 8.71 0.71
N LEU A 122 10.65 9.36 1.76
CA LEU A 122 11.30 10.66 1.62
C LEU A 122 12.54 10.57 0.72
N GLY A 123 13.29 9.47 0.81
CA GLY A 123 14.43 9.22 -0.07
C GLY A 123 14.01 9.11 -1.54
N VAL A 124 12.90 8.40 -1.84
CA VAL A 124 12.33 8.35 -3.20
C VAL A 124 11.96 9.76 -3.67
N LYS A 125 11.22 10.53 -2.86
CA LYS A 125 10.83 11.91 -3.19
C LYS A 125 12.02 12.80 -3.50
N LYS A 126 13.08 12.75 -2.69
CA LYS A 126 14.31 13.53 -2.89
C LYS A 126 14.97 13.23 -4.25
N GLN A 127 15.01 11.96 -4.66
CA GLN A 127 15.61 11.59 -5.95
C GLN A 127 14.69 11.97 -7.12
N ALA A 128 13.40 11.70 -7.01
CA ALA A 128 12.40 12.04 -8.02
C ALA A 128 12.39 13.57 -8.31
N SER A 129 12.48 14.40 -7.26
CA SER A 129 12.55 15.86 -7.43
C SER A 129 13.80 16.32 -8.20
N LYS A 130 14.93 15.61 -8.08
CA LYS A 130 16.14 15.92 -8.88
C LYS A 130 15.95 15.60 -10.37
N ASP A 131 15.13 14.59 -10.67
CA ASP A 131 14.80 14.19 -12.04
C ASP A 131 13.57 14.95 -12.60
N GLY A 132 13.12 16.00 -11.92
CA GLY A 132 12.09 16.95 -12.38
C GLY A 132 10.65 16.51 -12.10
N TYR A 133 10.42 15.57 -11.18
CA TYR A 133 9.06 15.28 -10.71
C TYR A 133 8.63 16.32 -9.66
N ASP A 134 7.49 16.95 -9.90
CA ASP A 134 6.88 17.93 -8.98
C ASP A 134 6.18 17.24 -7.80
N MET A 135 5.66 16.03 -8.03
CA MET A 135 4.94 15.25 -7.02
C MET A 135 5.31 13.76 -7.09
N THR A 136 5.32 13.13 -5.91
CA THR A 136 5.39 11.67 -5.79
C THR A 136 4.20 11.16 -4.99
N VAL A 137 3.54 10.10 -5.48
CA VAL A 137 2.41 9.43 -4.84
C VAL A 137 2.77 7.98 -4.62
N PHE A 138 2.67 7.51 -3.40
CA PHE A 138 2.92 6.12 -3.03
C PHE A 138 1.62 5.38 -2.77
N LEU A 139 1.47 4.22 -3.39
CA LEU A 139 0.41 3.26 -3.13
C LEU A 139 1.04 2.04 -2.45
N ASN A 140 0.71 1.82 -1.18
CA ASN A 140 1.29 0.70 -0.45
C ASN A 140 0.82 -0.64 -1.02
N GLY A 141 1.75 -1.53 -1.34
CA GLY A 141 1.47 -2.89 -1.80
C GLY A 141 1.12 -3.84 -0.65
N SER A 142 1.08 -5.13 -0.93
CA SER A 142 0.91 -6.18 0.10
C SER A 142 2.18 -6.25 0.95
N SER A 143 2.20 -5.50 2.05
CA SER A 143 3.41 -5.26 2.83
C SER A 143 3.38 -5.81 4.26
N ALA A 144 2.26 -6.43 4.69
CA ALA A 144 2.10 -6.87 6.07
C ALA A 144 3.30 -7.65 6.62
N ASP A 145 3.82 -8.55 5.82
CA ASP A 145 4.95 -9.43 6.13
C ASP A 145 6.29 -8.98 5.51
N ILE A 146 6.34 -7.81 4.85
CA ILE A 146 7.55 -7.32 4.16
C ILE A 146 8.12 -6.08 4.85
N SER A 147 9.40 -6.11 5.17
CA SER A 147 10.11 -4.96 5.72
C SER A 147 11.59 -4.95 5.36
N THR A 148 12.27 -3.87 5.74
CA THR A 148 13.72 -3.70 5.59
C THR A 148 14.53 -4.38 6.70
N ARG A 149 13.91 -5.27 7.52
CA ARG A 149 14.53 -5.88 8.72
C ARG A 149 15.90 -6.51 8.44
N TYR A 150 16.05 -7.23 7.34
CA TYR A 150 17.26 -7.97 6.99
C TYR A 150 18.16 -7.23 5.97
N THR A 151 17.72 -6.08 5.46
CA THR A 151 18.43 -5.33 4.42
C THR A 151 18.96 -3.98 4.91
N ARG A 152 18.32 -3.38 5.92
CA ARG A 152 18.80 -2.14 6.53
C ARG A 152 20.06 -2.40 7.36
N ILE A 153 21.01 -1.46 7.27
CA ILE A 153 22.27 -1.49 8.03
C ILE A 153 22.07 -0.86 9.42
N GLU A 154 21.27 0.20 9.49
CA GLU A 154 21.04 0.97 10.72
C GLU A 154 19.62 1.58 10.73
N SER A 155 19.19 2.14 11.86
CA SER A 155 17.90 2.82 11.98
C SER A 155 18.11 4.34 12.03
N THR A 156 18.51 4.94 10.91
CA THR A 156 18.81 6.37 10.79
C THR A 156 18.15 7.00 9.56
N PHE A 157 17.99 8.32 9.55
CA PHE A 157 17.50 9.05 8.38
C PHE A 157 18.39 8.87 7.15
N LYS A 158 19.72 8.74 7.35
CA LYS A 158 20.66 8.45 6.27
C LYS A 158 20.37 7.11 5.62
N GLU A 159 20.05 6.10 6.41
CA GLU A 159 19.69 4.77 5.91
C GLU A 159 18.33 4.77 5.21
N ALA A 160 17.35 5.49 5.75
CA ALA A 160 16.07 5.70 5.09
C ALA A 160 16.24 6.38 3.72
N ASP A 161 17.08 7.42 3.64
CA ASP A 161 17.42 8.08 2.38
C ASP A 161 18.13 7.11 1.39
N ARG A 162 19.06 6.27 1.89
CA ARG A 162 19.77 5.28 1.06
C ARG A 162 18.82 4.24 0.47
N LEU A 163 17.94 3.67 1.30
CA LEU A 163 16.96 2.67 0.85
C LEU A 163 15.95 3.28 -0.11
N GLY A 164 15.49 4.51 0.16
CA GLY A 164 14.63 5.24 -0.76
C GLY A 164 15.30 5.52 -2.11
N ALA A 165 16.60 5.84 -2.12
CA ALA A 165 17.35 6.01 -3.35
C ALA A 165 17.48 4.70 -4.15
N LEU A 166 17.63 3.55 -3.49
CA LEU A 166 17.61 2.24 -4.15
C LEU A 166 16.24 1.94 -4.76
N VAL A 167 15.14 2.17 -4.05
CA VAL A 167 13.79 2.03 -4.62
C VAL A 167 13.63 2.93 -5.83
N TYR A 168 14.09 4.17 -5.76
CA TYR A 168 14.01 5.11 -6.89
C TYR A 168 14.84 4.64 -8.10
N GLN A 169 15.97 4.00 -7.89
CA GLN A 169 16.73 3.38 -8.98
C GLN A 169 15.87 2.34 -9.71
N HIS A 170 15.17 1.44 -8.98
CA HIS A 170 14.26 0.46 -9.57
C HIS A 170 13.06 1.12 -10.28
N ILE A 171 12.56 2.26 -9.76
CA ILE A 171 11.54 3.07 -10.45
C ILE A 171 12.07 3.56 -11.80
N ARG A 172 13.29 4.10 -11.86
CA ARG A 172 13.89 4.54 -13.12
C ARG A 172 14.07 3.40 -14.11
N GLU A 173 14.49 2.23 -13.63
CA GLU A 173 14.64 1.02 -14.46
C GLU A 173 13.28 0.58 -15.02
N ALA A 174 12.21 0.57 -14.20
CA ALA A 174 10.84 0.28 -14.64
C ALA A 174 10.39 1.23 -15.76
N LEU A 175 10.72 2.52 -15.64
CA LEU A 175 10.35 3.56 -16.62
C LEU A 175 11.23 3.58 -17.89
N GLN A 176 12.24 2.72 -18.01
CA GLN A 176 12.98 2.54 -19.27
C GLN A 176 12.18 1.73 -20.31
N TYR A 177 11.32 0.81 -19.84
CA TYR A 177 10.53 -0.09 -20.67
C TYR A 177 9.04 0.14 -20.40
N THR A 178 8.55 1.31 -20.82
CA THR A 178 7.18 1.74 -20.51
C THR A 178 6.18 1.33 -21.57
N GLU A 179 4.98 0.96 -21.10
CA GLU A 179 3.75 0.95 -21.87
C GLU A 179 3.04 2.30 -21.70
N ILE A 180 2.25 2.70 -22.70
CA ILE A 180 1.43 3.92 -22.67
C ILE A 180 -0.01 3.51 -22.37
N LEU A 181 -0.63 4.14 -21.39
CA LEU A 181 -2.07 4.02 -21.19
C LEU A 181 -2.78 4.75 -22.33
N LEU A 182 -3.50 4.01 -23.15
CA LEU A 182 -4.13 4.50 -24.38
C LEU A 182 -5.58 4.95 -24.19
N THR A 183 -6.24 4.48 -23.13
CA THR A 183 -7.65 4.77 -22.90
C THR A 183 -7.85 5.90 -21.89
N GLN A 184 -8.90 6.69 -22.13
CA GLN A 184 -9.44 7.62 -21.13
C GLN A 184 -10.55 6.96 -20.30
N GLU A 185 -10.92 5.74 -20.65
CA GLU A 185 -11.96 5.00 -19.93
C GLU A 185 -11.40 4.39 -18.66
N HIS A 186 -12.13 4.58 -17.59
CA HIS A 186 -11.89 3.90 -16.33
C HIS A 186 -13.19 3.21 -15.92
N VAL A 187 -13.06 2.03 -15.34
CA VAL A 187 -14.20 1.27 -14.81
C VAL A 187 -13.93 0.98 -13.35
N THR A 188 -14.92 1.23 -12.52
CA THR A 188 -14.87 0.90 -11.10
C THR A 188 -15.83 -0.23 -10.82
N TYR A 189 -15.35 -1.22 -10.08
CA TYR A 189 -16.13 -2.33 -9.55
C TYR A 189 -16.03 -2.31 -8.03
N SER A 190 -16.94 -2.98 -7.35
CA SER A 190 -16.82 -3.22 -5.90
C SER A 190 -17.51 -4.52 -5.56
N LYS A 191 -16.84 -5.37 -4.80
CA LYS A 191 -17.44 -6.54 -4.15
C LYS A 191 -17.29 -6.44 -2.65
N GLN A 192 -18.26 -6.99 -1.94
CA GLN A 192 -18.20 -7.16 -0.50
C GLN A 192 -17.87 -8.62 -0.18
N HIS A 193 -17.11 -8.82 0.87
CA HIS A 193 -16.75 -10.11 1.41
C HIS A 193 -16.98 -10.11 2.92
N ASN A 194 -17.68 -11.13 3.40
CA ASN A 194 -17.94 -11.31 4.82
C ASN A 194 -16.81 -12.09 5.47
N MET A 195 -16.06 -11.45 6.37
CA MET A 195 -14.94 -12.06 7.08
C MET A 195 -15.29 -12.32 8.54
N LYS A 196 -15.03 -13.53 9.01
CA LYS A 196 -15.26 -13.91 10.40
C LYS A 196 -14.18 -13.32 11.29
N LEU A 197 -14.61 -12.80 12.44
CA LEU A 197 -13.69 -12.33 13.47
C LEU A 197 -13.19 -13.52 14.31
N LYS A 198 -11.93 -13.45 14.76
CA LYS A 198 -11.39 -14.48 15.65
C LYS A 198 -12.02 -14.33 17.05
N ASP A 199 -12.09 -15.44 17.76
CA ASP A 199 -12.56 -15.51 19.15
C ASP A 199 -14.01 -15.05 19.38
N THR A 200 -14.78 -14.87 18.31
CA THR A 200 -16.20 -14.48 18.34
C THR A 200 -17.01 -15.28 17.32
N HIS A 201 -18.35 -15.13 17.36
CA HIS A 201 -19.23 -15.62 16.30
C HIS A 201 -19.62 -14.52 15.31
N GLU A 202 -19.02 -13.34 15.45
CA GLU A 202 -19.30 -12.17 14.64
C GLU A 202 -18.50 -12.18 13.34
N SER A 203 -18.96 -11.40 12.40
CA SER A 203 -18.27 -11.16 11.13
C SER A 203 -18.43 -9.71 10.72
N VAL A 204 -17.57 -9.26 9.82
CA VAL A 204 -17.59 -7.93 9.25
C VAL A 204 -17.57 -8.00 7.74
N ASP A 205 -18.38 -7.17 7.09
CA ASP A 205 -18.36 -7.01 5.66
C ASP A 205 -17.28 -6.01 5.26
N ILE A 206 -16.33 -6.48 4.47
CA ILE A 206 -15.29 -5.62 3.88
C ILE A 206 -15.58 -5.39 2.40
N SER A 207 -15.38 -4.16 1.96
CA SER A 207 -15.54 -3.79 0.55
C SER A 207 -14.18 -3.76 -0.14
N ILE A 208 -14.09 -4.41 -1.30
CA ILE A 208 -12.89 -4.43 -2.14
C ILE A 208 -13.22 -3.70 -3.46
N PRO A 209 -13.01 -2.38 -3.52
CA PRO A 209 -13.10 -1.67 -4.78
C PRO A 209 -11.97 -2.08 -5.73
N ILE A 210 -12.27 -2.15 -7.01
CA ILE A 210 -11.30 -2.34 -8.09
C ILE A 210 -11.43 -1.18 -9.06
N LEU A 211 -10.32 -0.55 -9.39
CA LEU A 211 -10.22 0.42 -10.46
C LEU A 211 -9.48 -0.24 -11.63
N ARG A 212 -10.13 -0.31 -12.76
CA ARG A 212 -9.49 -0.68 -14.02
C ARG A 212 -9.11 0.58 -14.79
N LEU A 213 -7.85 0.68 -15.15
CA LEU A 213 -7.32 1.69 -16.08
C LEU A 213 -6.64 0.94 -17.22
N ASP A 214 -7.29 0.90 -18.38
CA ASP A 214 -6.86 0.07 -19.52
C ASP A 214 -6.75 -1.41 -19.12
N ASP A 215 -5.55 -1.94 -19.04
CA ASP A 215 -5.25 -3.31 -18.61
C ASP A 215 -4.62 -3.40 -17.20
N LEU A 216 -4.58 -2.30 -16.47
CA LEU A 216 -4.16 -2.24 -15.07
C LEU A 216 -5.37 -2.37 -14.12
N TYR A 217 -5.30 -3.30 -13.19
CA TYR A 217 -6.35 -3.58 -12.20
C TYR A 217 -5.85 -3.26 -10.79
N PHE A 218 -6.31 -2.15 -10.21
CA PHE A 218 -5.95 -1.72 -8.86
C PHE A 218 -6.98 -2.23 -7.87
N LEU A 219 -6.58 -3.14 -6.99
CA LEU A 219 -7.41 -3.73 -5.93
C LEU A 219 -7.15 -2.99 -4.62
N PHE A 220 -8.17 -2.34 -4.09
CA PHE A 220 -8.05 -1.54 -2.86
C PHE A 220 -8.45 -2.37 -1.64
N ILE A 221 -7.46 -2.81 -0.87
CA ILE A 221 -7.63 -3.66 0.31
C ILE A 221 -7.63 -2.80 1.57
N PRO A 222 -8.70 -2.85 2.40
CA PRO A 222 -8.82 -2.00 3.58
C PRO A 222 -8.07 -2.54 4.81
N ALA A 223 -6.92 -3.14 4.62
CA ALA A 223 -6.12 -3.78 5.68
C ALA A 223 -4.64 -3.86 5.27
N GLU A 224 -3.77 -4.27 6.20
CA GLU A 224 -2.43 -4.77 5.90
C GLU A 224 -2.54 -6.23 5.44
N LEU A 225 -2.26 -6.48 4.17
CA LEU A 225 -2.33 -7.80 3.55
C LEU A 225 -0.94 -8.46 3.52
N CYS A 226 -0.83 -9.70 3.98
CA CYS A 226 0.38 -10.50 3.80
C CYS A 226 0.64 -10.74 2.31
N SER A 227 1.89 -10.59 1.89
CA SER A 227 2.30 -10.75 0.50
C SER A 227 2.16 -12.20 0.03
N THR A 228 2.30 -13.16 0.93
CA THR A 228 2.06 -14.59 0.71
C THR A 228 0.65 -14.89 0.21
N LEU A 229 -0.34 -14.07 0.57
CA LEU A 229 -1.71 -14.16 0.08
C LEU A 229 -1.89 -13.56 -1.33
N SER A 230 -1.26 -12.42 -1.60
CA SER A 230 -1.39 -11.72 -2.90
C SER A 230 -0.53 -12.36 -4.01
N LEU A 231 0.60 -12.98 -3.66
CA LEU A 231 1.56 -13.53 -4.61
C LEU A 231 0.96 -14.61 -5.53
N PRO A 232 0.13 -15.58 -5.08
CA PRO A 232 -0.53 -16.54 -5.97
C PRO A 232 -1.46 -15.87 -7.00
N ILE A 233 -2.17 -14.81 -6.62
CA ILE A 233 -3.02 -14.04 -7.54
C ILE A 233 -2.16 -13.34 -8.59
N ARG A 234 -1.08 -12.68 -8.15
CA ARG A 234 -0.15 -12.01 -9.06
C ARG A 234 0.55 -13.00 -10.00
N ASN A 235 0.98 -14.15 -9.51
CA ASN A 235 1.59 -15.20 -10.35
C ASN A 235 0.61 -15.73 -11.42
N LYS A 236 -0.69 -15.76 -11.11
CA LYS A 236 -1.72 -16.24 -12.03
C LYS A 236 -2.13 -15.23 -13.08
N TYR A 237 -2.30 -13.94 -12.69
CA TYR A 237 -2.84 -12.89 -13.56
C TYR A 237 -1.78 -11.89 -14.04
N GLY A 238 -0.54 -12.02 -13.57
CA GLY A 238 0.58 -11.17 -13.95
C GLY A 238 0.66 -9.87 -13.16
N GLN A 239 1.64 -9.06 -13.54
CA GLN A 239 2.00 -7.82 -12.83
C GLN A 239 0.92 -6.72 -12.93
N LYS A 240 -0.02 -6.83 -13.88
CA LYS A 240 -1.09 -5.86 -14.11
C LYS A 240 -2.22 -5.89 -13.06
N VAL A 241 -2.21 -6.88 -12.16
CA VAL A 241 -3.05 -6.92 -10.95
C VAL A 241 -2.27 -6.28 -9.80
N ILE A 242 -2.69 -5.11 -9.35
CA ILE A 242 -1.99 -4.26 -8.39
C ILE A 242 -2.76 -4.23 -7.07
N PHE A 243 -2.16 -4.73 -5.99
CA PHE A 243 -2.73 -4.61 -4.66
C PHE A 243 -2.36 -3.25 -4.05
N CYS A 244 -3.38 -2.50 -3.61
CA CYS A 244 -3.26 -1.23 -2.91
C CYS A 244 -3.82 -1.40 -1.50
N THR A 245 -2.98 -1.64 -0.52
CA THR A 245 -3.38 -1.92 0.86
C THR A 245 -3.60 -0.65 1.67
N LEU A 246 -4.17 -0.78 2.86
CA LEU A 246 -4.52 0.35 3.75
C LEU A 246 -5.37 1.39 3.02
N SER A 247 -6.35 0.89 2.26
CA SER A 247 -7.18 1.70 1.37
C SER A 247 -8.62 1.77 1.87
N ASN A 248 -9.15 2.99 1.96
CA ASN A 248 -10.54 3.32 2.29
C ASN A 248 -10.99 2.96 3.72
N ASN A 249 -10.34 2.03 4.39
CA ASN A 249 -10.54 1.65 5.79
C ASN A 249 -9.26 1.01 6.33
N CYS A 250 -9.26 0.58 7.61
CA CYS A 250 -8.13 -0.06 8.25
C CYS A 250 -8.60 -1.19 9.18
N TYR A 251 -8.65 -2.42 8.69
CA TYR A 251 -9.00 -3.62 9.46
C TYR A 251 -7.77 -4.36 9.99
N ALA A 252 -6.71 -3.65 10.33
CA ALA A 252 -5.44 -4.21 10.77
C ALA A 252 -4.89 -5.26 9.77
N TYR A 253 -4.54 -6.47 10.23
CA TYR A 253 -3.86 -7.48 9.41
C TYR A 253 -4.81 -8.49 8.80
N ILE A 254 -4.58 -8.84 7.52
CA ILE A 254 -5.10 -10.05 6.88
C ILE A 254 -3.91 -10.97 6.66
N ALA A 255 -3.83 -12.01 7.51
CA ALA A 255 -2.72 -12.95 7.58
C ALA A 255 -3.08 -14.29 6.94
N ASP A 256 -2.06 -14.99 6.42
CA ASP A 256 -2.18 -16.32 5.87
C ASP A 256 -2.23 -17.40 6.98
N GLN A 257 -2.64 -18.61 6.63
CA GLN A 257 -2.74 -19.73 7.56
C GLN A 257 -1.39 -20.03 8.24
N LYS A 258 -0.27 -19.93 7.51
CA LYS A 258 1.07 -20.16 8.03
C LYS A 258 1.44 -19.20 9.14
N ALA A 259 1.01 -17.94 9.04
CA ALA A 259 1.22 -16.95 10.09
C ALA A 259 0.49 -17.33 11.39
N TYR A 260 -0.73 -17.89 11.29
CA TYR A 260 -1.47 -18.40 12.46
C TYR A 260 -0.80 -19.64 13.09
N GLU A 261 -0.39 -20.59 12.26
CA GLU A 261 0.27 -21.82 12.72
C GLU A 261 1.60 -21.52 13.46
N ASN A 262 2.33 -20.49 13.01
CA ASN A 262 3.60 -20.09 13.61
C ASN A 262 3.44 -18.97 14.65
N GLN A 263 2.22 -18.50 14.92
CA GLN A 263 1.94 -17.41 15.88
C GLN A 263 2.75 -16.12 15.54
N TRP A 264 2.90 -15.82 14.26
CA TRP A 264 3.58 -14.60 13.85
C TRP A 264 2.77 -13.35 14.17
N TYR A 265 3.45 -12.22 14.21
CA TYR A 265 2.85 -10.94 14.61
C TYR A 265 1.60 -10.60 13.78
N GLU A 266 1.62 -10.87 12.49
CA GLU A 266 0.51 -10.61 11.57
C GLU A 266 -0.78 -11.34 12.00
N ALA A 267 -0.65 -12.60 12.39
CA ALA A 267 -1.78 -13.39 12.91
C ALA A 267 -2.22 -12.96 14.31
N LEU A 268 -1.26 -12.62 15.18
CA LEU A 268 -1.57 -12.15 16.53
C LEU A 268 -2.30 -10.80 16.50
N ALA A 269 -1.92 -9.92 15.57
CA ALA A 269 -2.50 -8.60 15.38
C ALA A 269 -3.72 -8.57 14.43
N SER A 270 -4.04 -9.68 13.77
CA SER A 270 -5.23 -9.80 12.92
C SER A 270 -6.50 -9.90 13.77
N PRO A 271 -7.58 -9.20 13.44
CA PRO A 271 -8.90 -9.42 14.04
C PRO A 271 -9.62 -10.63 13.43
N PHE A 272 -9.16 -11.18 12.31
CA PHE A 272 -9.86 -12.20 11.55
C PHE A 272 -9.52 -13.62 12.01
N ALA A 273 -10.41 -14.56 11.76
CA ALA A 273 -10.17 -15.97 12.03
C ALA A 273 -9.16 -16.56 11.03
N MET A 274 -8.47 -17.63 11.42
CA MET A 274 -7.57 -18.37 10.55
C MET A 274 -8.32 -18.87 9.31
N GLY A 275 -7.70 -18.71 8.13
CA GLY A 275 -8.26 -19.11 6.83
C GLY A 275 -9.14 -18.04 6.15
N GLU A 276 -9.45 -16.93 6.82
CA GLU A 276 -10.24 -15.85 6.20
C GLU A 276 -9.44 -15.09 5.12
N GLY A 277 -8.12 -15.02 5.25
CA GLY A 277 -7.26 -14.44 4.21
C GLY A 277 -7.31 -15.23 2.90
N GLU A 278 -7.24 -16.54 2.98
CA GLU A 278 -7.34 -17.45 1.82
C GLU A 278 -8.72 -17.35 1.14
N LYS A 279 -9.80 -17.33 1.92
CA LYS A 279 -11.16 -17.15 1.37
C LYS A 279 -11.33 -15.81 0.66
N LEU A 280 -10.73 -14.74 1.22
CA LEU A 280 -10.70 -13.45 0.55
C LEU A 280 -10.00 -13.55 -0.81
N MET A 281 -8.85 -14.25 -0.88
CA MET A 281 -8.15 -14.43 -2.15
C MET A 281 -8.92 -15.28 -3.14
N GLU A 282 -9.65 -16.31 -2.69
CA GLU A 282 -10.57 -17.10 -3.54
C GLU A 282 -11.68 -16.21 -4.13
N MET A 283 -12.27 -15.33 -3.33
CA MET A 283 -13.27 -14.37 -3.80
C MET A 283 -12.66 -13.40 -4.81
N ILE A 284 -11.46 -12.87 -4.54
CA ILE A 284 -10.74 -11.97 -5.46
C ILE A 284 -10.41 -12.70 -6.77
N ASP A 285 -9.95 -13.94 -6.73
CA ASP A 285 -9.68 -14.76 -7.93
C ASP A 285 -10.94 -14.92 -8.80
N GLY A 286 -12.09 -15.22 -8.16
CA GLY A 286 -13.36 -15.27 -8.86
C GLY A 286 -13.76 -13.93 -9.47
N TYR A 287 -13.54 -12.84 -8.73
CA TYR A 287 -13.88 -11.51 -9.16
C TYR A 287 -13.02 -11.03 -10.35
N ILE A 288 -11.72 -11.28 -10.29
CA ILE A 288 -10.82 -10.94 -11.41
C ILE A 288 -11.24 -11.68 -12.68
N LYS A 289 -11.61 -12.96 -12.59
CA LYS A 289 -12.11 -13.75 -13.74
C LYS A 289 -13.37 -13.17 -14.39
N GLU A 290 -14.22 -12.51 -13.60
CA GLU A 290 -15.45 -11.89 -14.12
C GLU A 290 -15.17 -10.59 -14.90
N ILE A 291 -14.04 -9.92 -14.63
CA ILE A 291 -13.75 -8.57 -15.16
C ILE A 291 -12.60 -8.50 -16.17
N ILE A 292 -11.79 -9.57 -16.28
CA ILE A 292 -10.78 -9.76 -17.34
C ILE A 292 -11.44 -10.48 -18.52
#